data_a5c6539c04344ec45ee76e7e4977637a
#
_entry.id   a5c6539c04344ec45ee76e7e4977637a
#
_cell.length_a   1.000
_cell.length_b   1.000
_cell.length_c   1.000
_cell.angle_alpha   90.00
_cell.angle_beta   90.00
_cell.angle_gamma   90.00
#
_symmetry.space_group_name_H-M   'P 1'
#
loop_
_entity.id
_entity.type
_entity.pdbx_description
1 polymer ?
#
loop_
_entity_poly.entity_id
_entity_poly.type
_entity_poly.pdbx_seq_one_letter_code
_entity_poly.pdbx_strand_id
1 'polypeptide(L)'
;MRSVVAVTILAALVSGCADQRSLYDASIRDTAVYTSAHVQTLTPLSYPVRAANVTTYSDWAEGQIGKTVALARDTWITVEPEVQQTCRQFPQTDVVERLYQLLGLKPATPQDAPKVVQLTIAEPQPIGPTGKGIFRPCADPDPTATSCGNTLKGPDSYAAWFSTQALGSYRVDATIKDTGYPWSRLGYTWNWNPTSADHRGAQEYVVPKGTKVTIRAVVPVATYCAAGG
;
A
#
# COMPACT_ATOMS: atom_id res chain seq x y z
N MET A 1 33.91 11.53 -43.85
CA MET A 1 33.75 11.75 -42.42
C MET A 1 32.31 12.13 -42.15
N ARG A 2 31.45 11.18 -41.82
CA ARG A 2 30.04 11.46 -41.44
C ARG A 2 29.51 10.31 -40.60
N SER A 3 28.88 10.69 -39.45
CA SER A 3 27.84 10.00 -38.74
C SER A 3 28.15 8.76 -37.93
N VAL A 4 28.42 9.00 -36.65
CA VAL A 4 28.09 8.06 -35.56
C VAL A 4 27.60 8.88 -34.35
N VAL A 5 26.35 9.24 -34.26
CA VAL A 5 25.75 9.84 -33.06
C VAL A 5 24.21 9.62 -33.05
N ALA A 6 23.72 8.44 -33.19
CA ALA A 6 22.25 8.27 -33.12
C ALA A 6 21.74 6.99 -32.40
N VAL A 7 22.59 6.22 -31.73
CA VAL A 7 22.15 4.89 -31.19
C VAL A 7 22.10 4.82 -29.68
N THR A 8 22.62 5.82 -28.94
CA THR A 8 22.85 5.69 -27.48
C THR A 8 21.67 6.07 -26.59
N ILE A 9 20.62 6.71 -27.09
CA ILE A 9 19.54 7.26 -26.23
C ILE A 9 18.40 6.24 -25.99
N LEU A 10 18.20 5.27 -26.89
CA LEU A 10 17.09 4.31 -26.74
C LEU A 10 17.39 3.17 -25.75
N ALA A 11 18.65 2.86 -25.53
CA ALA A 11 19.06 1.78 -24.62
C ALA A 11 18.89 2.15 -23.12
N ALA A 12 18.98 3.44 -22.77
CA ALA A 12 18.89 3.89 -21.39
C ALA A 12 17.45 3.82 -20.82
N LEU A 13 16.44 4.00 -21.67
CA LEU A 13 15.04 3.94 -21.23
C LEU A 13 14.56 2.50 -20.98
N VAL A 14 15.08 1.53 -21.70
CA VAL A 14 14.73 0.11 -21.52
C VAL A 14 15.41 -0.45 -20.26
N SER A 15 16.61 0.02 -19.91
CA SER A 15 17.32 -0.39 -18.69
C SER A 15 16.59 0.03 -17.42
N GLY A 16 16.01 1.25 -17.38
CA GLY A 16 15.33 1.76 -16.19
C GLY A 16 14.08 0.97 -15.82
N CYS A 17 13.27 0.56 -16.79
CA CYS A 17 12.07 -0.23 -16.51
C CYS A 17 12.37 -1.67 -16.08
N ALA A 18 13.41 -2.29 -16.63
CA ALA A 18 13.84 -3.63 -16.22
C ALA A 18 14.40 -3.63 -14.81
N ASP A 19 15.06 -2.55 -14.41
CA ASP A 19 15.64 -2.39 -13.08
C ASP A 19 14.57 -2.24 -11.99
N GLN A 20 13.55 -1.43 -12.18
CA GLN A 20 12.45 -1.25 -11.23
C GLN A 20 11.66 -2.54 -10.99
N ARG A 21 11.42 -3.32 -12.04
CA ARG A 21 10.77 -4.62 -11.90
C ARG A 21 11.63 -5.58 -11.09
N SER A 22 12.92 -5.61 -11.34
CA SER A 22 13.86 -6.45 -10.59
C SER A 22 13.92 -6.08 -9.13
N LEU A 23 13.94 -4.77 -8.80
CA LEU A 23 13.89 -4.25 -7.43
C LEU A 23 12.58 -4.63 -6.73
N TYR A 24 11.46 -4.50 -7.42
CA TYR A 24 10.16 -4.89 -6.89
C TYR A 24 10.09 -6.40 -6.61
N ASP A 25 10.51 -7.24 -7.55
CA ASP A 25 10.51 -8.70 -7.39
C ASP A 25 11.50 -9.15 -6.27
N ALA A 26 12.62 -8.46 -6.10
CA ALA A 26 13.53 -8.66 -4.98
C ALA A 26 12.84 -8.33 -3.65
N SER A 27 12.13 -7.21 -3.58
CA SER A 27 11.43 -6.80 -2.35
C SER A 27 10.34 -7.79 -1.92
N ILE A 28 9.69 -8.49 -2.86
CA ILE A 28 8.74 -9.58 -2.53
C ILE A 28 9.48 -10.74 -1.86
N ARG A 29 10.67 -11.11 -2.34
CA ARG A 29 11.48 -12.18 -1.74
C ARG A 29 11.98 -11.78 -0.35
N ASP A 30 12.42 -10.54 -0.19
CA ASP A 30 12.92 -10.03 1.08
C ASP A 30 11.83 -10.04 2.15
N THR A 31 10.61 -9.59 1.81
CA THR A 31 9.48 -9.60 2.74
C THR A 31 8.91 -10.98 3.04
N ALA A 32 9.19 -11.98 2.21
CA ALA A 32 8.79 -13.36 2.48
C ALA A 32 9.49 -13.95 3.71
N VAL A 33 10.66 -13.41 4.08
CA VAL A 33 11.44 -13.85 5.24
C VAL A 33 11.26 -12.85 6.38
N TYR A 34 10.79 -13.33 7.54
CA TYR A 34 10.69 -12.48 8.73
C TYR A 34 12.09 -12.14 9.27
N THR A 35 12.29 -10.88 9.59
CA THR A 35 13.50 -10.37 10.22
C THR A 35 13.12 -9.44 11.39
N SER A 36 13.56 -9.78 12.60
CA SER A 36 13.26 -9.00 13.80
C SER A 36 13.82 -7.57 13.74
N ALA A 37 14.91 -7.36 13.00
CA ALA A 37 15.48 -6.03 12.77
C ALA A 37 14.53 -5.07 12.04
N HIS A 38 13.54 -5.59 11.32
CA HIS A 38 12.53 -4.79 10.62
C HIS A 38 11.29 -4.48 11.48
N VAL A 39 11.21 -5.00 12.69
CA VAL A 39 10.10 -4.67 13.60
C VAL A 39 10.22 -3.21 14.03
N GLN A 40 9.14 -2.46 13.80
CA GLN A 40 9.08 -1.02 14.07
C GLN A 40 8.02 -0.71 15.12
N THR A 41 8.16 0.43 15.78
CA THR A 41 7.11 0.99 16.62
C THR A 41 5.96 1.47 15.73
N LEU A 42 4.74 1.07 16.08
CA LEU A 42 3.51 1.41 15.38
C LEU A 42 2.65 2.33 16.23
N THR A 43 1.92 3.22 15.58
CA THR A 43 0.95 4.09 16.25
C THR A 43 -0.37 3.36 16.40
N PRO A 44 -0.95 3.29 17.61
CA PRO A 44 -2.29 2.74 17.80
C PRO A 44 -3.35 3.48 16.98
N LEU A 45 -4.26 2.72 16.38
CA LEU A 45 -5.39 3.30 15.66
C LEU A 45 -6.40 3.87 16.65
N SER A 46 -6.95 5.04 16.35
CA SER A 46 -8.03 5.67 17.11
C SER A 46 -9.17 6.09 16.19
N TYR A 47 -10.40 6.00 16.68
CA TYR A 47 -11.59 6.45 15.97
C TYR A 47 -11.96 7.90 16.30
N PRO A 48 -12.56 8.66 15.38
CA PRO A 48 -12.85 8.30 13.99
C PRO A 48 -11.55 8.17 13.16
N VAL A 49 -11.50 7.15 12.28
CA VAL A 49 -10.34 6.92 11.41
C VAL A 49 -10.50 7.74 10.14
N ARG A 50 -9.54 8.60 9.84
CA ARG A 50 -9.39 9.25 8.54
C ARG A 50 -8.34 8.47 7.75
N ALA A 51 -8.72 7.98 6.58
CA ALA A 51 -7.92 7.04 5.83
C ALA A 51 -7.83 7.41 4.35
N ALA A 52 -6.77 6.91 3.72
CA ALA A 52 -6.51 7.01 2.29
C ALA A 52 -6.33 5.63 1.67
N ASN A 53 -6.99 5.38 0.55
CA ASN A 53 -6.78 4.23 -0.32
C ASN A 53 -6.26 4.73 -1.67
N VAL A 54 -5.06 4.34 -2.06
CA VAL A 54 -4.48 4.64 -3.37
C VAL A 54 -4.89 3.54 -4.34
N THR A 55 -5.55 3.92 -5.44
CA THR A 55 -6.13 2.96 -6.37
C THR A 55 -6.24 3.52 -7.79
N THR A 56 -6.16 2.63 -8.79
CA THR A 56 -6.55 2.92 -10.18
C THR A 56 -8.04 2.63 -10.43
N TYR A 57 -8.77 2.08 -9.45
CA TYR A 57 -10.20 1.72 -9.52
C TYR A 57 -11.00 2.59 -8.55
N SER A 58 -11.21 3.86 -8.89
CA SER A 58 -11.90 4.84 -8.03
C SER A 58 -13.38 5.04 -8.34
N ASP A 59 -13.89 4.50 -9.44
CA ASP A 59 -15.26 4.72 -9.95
C ASP A 59 -16.34 4.43 -8.90
N TRP A 60 -16.11 3.41 -8.05
CA TRP A 60 -17.02 3.06 -6.95
C TRP A 60 -17.22 4.17 -5.91
N ALA A 61 -16.26 5.10 -5.83
CA ALA A 61 -16.25 6.18 -4.84
C ALA A 61 -16.60 7.54 -5.44
N GLU A 62 -16.32 7.78 -6.73
CA GLU A 62 -16.46 9.11 -7.35
C GLU A 62 -17.88 9.68 -7.28
N GLY A 63 -18.90 8.88 -7.56
CA GLY A 63 -20.30 9.27 -7.44
C GLY A 63 -20.86 9.24 -6.01
N GLN A 64 -20.01 8.98 -4.99
CA GLN A 64 -20.42 8.77 -3.61
C GLN A 64 -19.81 9.79 -2.62
N ILE A 65 -19.17 10.83 -3.11
CA ILE A 65 -18.58 11.85 -2.24
C ILE A 65 -19.65 12.45 -1.32
N GLY A 66 -19.34 12.53 -0.03
CA GLY A 66 -20.26 12.96 1.03
C GLY A 66 -21.22 11.89 1.54
N LYS A 67 -21.28 10.71 0.90
CA LYS A 67 -22.19 9.62 1.28
C LYS A 67 -21.46 8.54 2.09
N THR A 68 -22.23 7.84 2.90
CA THR A 68 -21.82 6.62 3.59
C THR A 68 -22.20 5.41 2.75
N VAL A 69 -21.23 4.57 2.44
CA VAL A 69 -21.36 3.36 1.63
C VAL A 69 -20.76 2.14 2.34
N ALA A 70 -21.28 0.96 2.06
CA ALA A 70 -20.64 -0.28 2.50
C ALA A 70 -19.59 -0.73 1.49
N LEU A 71 -18.39 -1.07 1.96
CA LEU A 71 -17.33 -1.57 1.09
C LEU A 71 -17.69 -2.92 0.47
N ALA A 72 -17.49 -3.06 -0.85
CA ALA A 72 -17.80 -4.28 -1.57
C ALA A 72 -16.75 -5.39 -1.39
N ARG A 73 -15.54 -5.03 -0.90
CA ARG A 73 -14.39 -5.92 -0.69
C ARG A 73 -13.53 -5.42 0.46
N ASP A 74 -12.64 -6.27 0.96
CA ASP A 74 -11.58 -5.84 1.86
C ASP A 74 -10.75 -4.76 1.18
N THR A 75 -10.52 -3.66 1.89
CA THR A 75 -9.86 -2.48 1.33
C THR A 75 -8.65 -2.12 2.18
N TRP A 76 -7.47 -2.15 1.57
CA TRP A 76 -6.23 -1.72 2.20
C TRP A 76 -6.18 -0.20 2.27
N ILE A 77 -5.81 0.31 3.42
CA ILE A 77 -5.75 1.74 3.69
C ILE A 77 -4.49 2.11 4.45
N THR A 78 -4.13 3.38 4.36
CA THR A 78 -3.21 4.05 5.28
C THR A 78 -3.98 5.11 6.07
N VAL A 79 -3.49 5.48 7.26
CA VAL A 79 -4.14 6.51 8.08
C VAL A 79 -3.59 7.88 7.73
N GLU A 80 -4.47 8.84 7.54
CA GLU A 80 -4.07 10.23 7.31
C GLU A 80 -3.59 10.90 8.64
N PRO A 81 -2.61 11.81 8.56
CA PRO A 81 -2.03 12.39 7.34
C PRO A 81 -0.69 11.77 6.88
N GLU A 82 -0.27 10.61 7.40
CA GLU A 82 1.08 10.04 7.24
C GLU A 82 1.56 10.02 5.78
N VAL A 83 0.79 9.39 4.88
CA VAL A 83 1.16 9.28 3.46
C VAL A 83 1.19 10.64 2.78
N GLN A 84 0.22 11.50 3.08
CA GLN A 84 0.15 12.83 2.49
C GLN A 84 1.36 13.69 2.88
N GLN A 85 1.75 13.66 4.15
CA GLN A 85 2.92 14.41 4.62
C GLN A 85 4.21 13.89 3.99
N THR A 86 4.33 12.58 3.83
CA THR A 86 5.49 11.96 3.20
C THR A 86 5.57 12.28 1.71
N CYS A 87 4.47 12.09 0.96
CA CYS A 87 4.51 12.26 -0.50
C CYS A 87 4.61 13.74 -0.94
N ARG A 88 4.26 14.69 -0.10
CA ARG A 88 4.51 16.13 -0.33
C ARG A 88 6.00 16.48 -0.44
N GLN A 89 6.87 15.62 0.08
CA GLN A 89 8.33 15.79 0.02
C GLN A 89 8.94 15.17 -1.25
N PHE A 90 8.15 14.44 -2.03
CA PHE A 90 8.65 13.82 -3.26
C PHE A 90 8.72 14.83 -4.41
N PRO A 91 9.69 14.68 -5.32
CA PRO A 91 9.68 15.42 -6.58
C PRO A 91 8.36 15.19 -7.31
N GLN A 92 7.70 16.27 -7.77
CA GLN A 92 6.40 16.17 -8.43
C GLN A 92 6.46 15.41 -9.77
N THR A 93 7.62 15.38 -10.42
CA THR A 93 7.87 14.60 -11.64
C THR A 93 7.73 13.10 -11.43
N ASP A 94 8.02 12.62 -10.21
CA ASP A 94 8.12 11.19 -9.89
C ASP A 94 7.14 10.78 -8.78
N VAL A 95 6.22 11.67 -8.41
CA VAL A 95 5.36 11.51 -7.22
C VAL A 95 4.56 10.21 -7.24
N VAL A 96 4.06 9.77 -8.39
CA VAL A 96 3.31 8.52 -8.53
C VAL A 96 4.21 7.33 -8.28
N GLU A 97 5.37 7.29 -8.93
CA GLU A 97 6.35 6.21 -8.77
C GLU A 97 6.84 6.12 -7.32
N ARG A 98 7.23 7.26 -6.74
CA ARG A 98 7.69 7.33 -5.35
C ARG A 98 6.61 6.91 -4.35
N LEU A 99 5.35 7.25 -4.62
CA LEU A 99 4.23 6.81 -3.80
C LEU A 99 4.00 5.31 -3.92
N TYR A 100 4.12 4.74 -5.12
CA TYR A 100 4.01 3.31 -5.33
C TYR A 100 5.13 2.55 -4.61
N GLN A 101 6.35 3.05 -4.66
CA GLN A 101 7.47 2.51 -3.90
C GLN A 101 7.20 2.53 -2.39
N LEU A 102 6.76 3.66 -1.86
CA LEU A 102 6.42 3.83 -0.43
C LEU A 102 5.35 2.84 0.03
N LEU A 103 4.34 2.62 -0.80
CA LEU A 103 3.17 1.78 -0.46
C LEU A 103 3.33 0.30 -0.84
N GLY A 104 4.48 -0.12 -1.35
CA GLY A 104 4.70 -1.50 -1.77
C GLY A 104 3.83 -1.90 -2.97
N LEU A 105 3.39 -0.94 -3.78
CA LEU A 105 2.61 -1.20 -4.99
C LEU A 105 3.54 -1.58 -6.14
N LYS A 106 2.99 -2.27 -7.15
CA LYS A 106 3.73 -2.63 -8.38
C LYS A 106 4.25 -1.36 -9.07
N PRO A 107 5.40 -1.43 -9.76
CA PRO A 107 5.90 -0.29 -10.52
C PRO A 107 4.81 0.34 -11.38
N ALA A 108 4.71 1.67 -11.34
CA ALA A 108 3.72 2.40 -12.12
C ALA A 108 3.95 2.23 -13.62
N THR A 109 2.86 2.19 -14.36
CA THR A 109 2.92 2.19 -15.83
C THR A 109 2.51 3.57 -16.35
N PRO A 110 2.91 3.95 -17.58
CA PRO A 110 2.51 5.24 -18.17
C PRO A 110 0.99 5.42 -18.31
N GLN A 111 0.23 4.34 -18.25
CA GLN A 111 -1.23 4.32 -18.35
C GLN A 111 -1.90 4.49 -16.98
N ASP A 112 -1.15 4.37 -15.90
CA ASP A 112 -1.72 4.49 -14.57
C ASP A 112 -2.11 5.94 -14.27
N ALA A 113 -3.36 6.12 -13.91
CA ALA A 113 -3.91 7.38 -13.44
C ALA A 113 -4.45 7.19 -12.01
N PRO A 114 -3.59 6.92 -11.01
CA PRO A 114 -4.05 6.58 -9.68
C PRO A 114 -4.69 7.79 -9.00
N LYS A 115 -5.74 7.49 -8.23
CA LYS A 115 -6.42 8.44 -7.36
C LYS A 115 -6.30 8.00 -5.92
N VAL A 116 -6.47 8.95 -5.04
CA VAL A 116 -6.60 8.73 -3.60
C VAL A 116 -8.07 8.88 -3.22
N VAL A 117 -8.65 7.79 -2.75
CA VAL A 117 -9.98 7.79 -2.14
C VAL A 117 -9.81 8.06 -0.65
N GLN A 118 -10.27 9.22 -0.19
CA GLN A 118 -10.22 9.61 1.21
C GLN A 118 -11.50 9.19 1.92
N LEU A 119 -11.35 8.48 3.03
CA LEU A 119 -12.42 7.84 3.76
C LEU A 119 -12.49 8.34 5.21
N THR A 120 -13.67 8.26 5.81
CA THR A 120 -13.85 8.29 7.27
C THR A 120 -14.59 7.06 7.72
N ILE A 121 -14.06 6.39 8.76
CA ILE A 121 -14.72 5.32 9.48
C ILE A 121 -14.99 5.85 10.89
N ALA A 122 -16.28 6.04 11.21
CA ALA A 122 -16.67 6.75 12.42
C ALA A 122 -16.41 5.95 13.70
N GLU A 123 -16.62 4.65 13.65
CA GLU A 123 -16.61 3.76 14.81
C GLU A 123 -16.21 2.33 14.43
N PRO A 124 -15.78 1.49 15.38
CA PRO A 124 -15.57 0.06 15.15
C PRO A 124 -16.87 -0.61 14.71
N GLN A 125 -16.76 -1.56 13.77
CA GLN A 125 -17.89 -2.35 13.30
C GLN A 125 -17.52 -3.84 13.46
N PRO A 126 -18.38 -4.68 14.08
CA PRO A 126 -18.02 -6.05 14.48
C PRO A 126 -18.09 -7.03 13.29
N ILE A 127 -17.30 -6.78 12.26
CA ILE A 127 -17.22 -7.56 11.01
C ILE A 127 -15.77 -7.90 10.67
N GLY A 128 -15.59 -8.70 9.62
CA GLY A 128 -14.28 -9.12 9.12
C GLY A 128 -13.71 -10.33 9.87
N PRO A 129 -12.50 -10.74 9.50
CA PRO A 129 -11.89 -11.98 10.00
C PRO A 129 -11.53 -11.93 11.48
N THR A 130 -11.41 -10.73 12.07
CA THR A 130 -11.18 -10.54 13.52
C THR A 130 -12.48 -10.41 14.31
N GLY A 131 -13.63 -10.18 13.65
CA GLY A 131 -14.89 -9.82 14.28
C GLY A 131 -14.90 -8.45 14.96
N LYS A 132 -13.88 -7.62 14.73
CA LYS A 132 -13.70 -6.32 15.41
C LYS A 132 -13.59 -5.12 14.45
N GLY A 133 -13.80 -5.35 13.14
CA GLY A 133 -13.71 -4.30 12.12
C GLY A 133 -12.29 -4.14 11.58
N ILE A 134 -11.82 -2.91 11.46
CA ILE A 134 -10.47 -2.60 10.96
C ILE A 134 -9.44 -3.40 11.74
N PHE A 135 -8.50 -3.99 11.03
CA PHE A 135 -7.42 -4.73 11.64
C PHE A 135 -6.08 -4.40 10.98
N ARG A 136 -5.01 -4.67 11.71
CA ARG A 136 -3.64 -4.55 11.20
C ARG A 136 -3.26 -5.83 10.46
N PRO A 137 -2.79 -5.77 9.21
CA PRO A 137 -2.44 -6.97 8.44
C PRO A 137 -1.04 -7.47 8.83
N CYS A 138 -0.91 -8.01 10.03
CA CYS A 138 0.34 -8.53 10.56
C CYS A 138 0.07 -9.67 11.57
N ALA A 139 1.10 -10.24 12.18
CA ALA A 139 0.91 -11.36 13.11
C ALA A 139 0.00 -11.02 14.31
N ASP A 140 -0.07 -9.74 14.71
CA ASP A 140 -1.03 -9.25 15.70
C ASP A 140 -2.07 -8.35 15.00
N PRO A 141 -3.31 -8.83 14.76
CA PRO A 141 -4.32 -8.06 14.05
C PRO A 141 -4.89 -6.89 14.84
N ASP A 142 -4.54 -6.73 16.10
CA ASP A 142 -5.06 -5.63 16.91
C ASP A 142 -4.61 -4.27 16.31
N PRO A 143 -5.55 -3.42 15.88
CA PRO A 143 -5.21 -2.13 15.30
C PRO A 143 -4.56 -1.17 16.30
N THR A 144 -4.64 -1.46 17.59
CA THR A 144 -4.01 -0.67 18.67
C THR A 144 -2.63 -1.20 19.08
N ALA A 145 -2.19 -2.34 18.55
CA ALA A 145 -0.87 -2.89 18.83
C ALA A 145 0.25 -1.90 18.44
N THR A 146 1.26 -1.78 19.29
CA THR A 146 2.39 -0.86 19.09
C THR A 146 3.56 -1.50 18.34
N SER A 147 3.47 -2.78 18.02
CA SER A 147 4.44 -3.51 17.19
C SER A 147 3.82 -4.80 16.66
N CYS A 148 4.38 -5.35 15.59
CA CYS A 148 4.05 -6.68 15.08
C CYS A 148 5.27 -7.58 15.14
N GLY A 149 5.16 -8.69 15.88
CA GLY A 149 6.17 -9.73 15.90
C GLY A 149 5.91 -10.84 14.88
N ASN A 150 6.39 -12.06 15.18
CA ASN A 150 6.23 -13.23 14.32
C ASN A 150 5.25 -14.29 14.88
N THR A 151 4.60 -14.03 15.98
CA THR A 151 3.64 -14.96 16.59
C THR A 151 2.24 -14.56 16.19
N LEU A 152 1.58 -15.40 15.40
CA LEU A 152 0.23 -15.16 14.93
C LEU A 152 -0.76 -15.18 16.10
N LYS A 153 -1.56 -14.13 16.20
CA LYS A 153 -2.62 -13.92 17.18
C LYS A 153 -3.98 -13.79 16.47
N GLY A 154 -5.02 -13.77 17.27
CA GLY A 154 -6.40 -13.62 16.79
C GLY A 154 -7.13 -14.95 16.61
N PRO A 155 -8.38 -14.92 16.12
CA PRO A 155 -9.20 -16.11 15.90
C PRO A 155 -8.76 -16.90 14.66
N ASP A 156 -9.23 -18.14 14.52
CA ASP A 156 -8.93 -19.02 13.38
C ASP A 156 -9.33 -18.40 12.03
N SER A 157 -10.42 -17.62 12.00
CA SER A 157 -10.82 -16.87 10.80
C SER A 157 -9.77 -15.87 10.34
N TYR A 158 -9.07 -15.21 11.29
CA TYR A 158 -7.95 -14.33 10.97
C TYR A 158 -6.73 -15.14 10.52
N ALA A 159 -6.43 -16.26 11.16
CA ALA A 159 -5.33 -17.14 10.75
C ALA A 159 -5.51 -17.63 9.30
N ALA A 160 -6.74 -18.02 8.94
CA ALA A 160 -7.07 -18.41 7.57
C ALA A 160 -6.90 -17.24 6.57
N TRP A 161 -7.38 -16.03 6.92
CA TRP A 161 -7.20 -14.83 6.11
C TRP A 161 -5.71 -14.52 5.92
N PHE A 162 -4.93 -14.51 7.01
CA PHE A 162 -3.50 -14.21 6.99
C PHE A 162 -2.71 -15.19 6.10
N SER A 163 -3.01 -16.49 6.21
CA SER A 163 -2.37 -17.52 5.40
C SER A 163 -2.70 -17.35 3.91
N THR A 164 -3.96 -17.08 3.58
CA THR A 164 -4.41 -16.82 2.20
C THR A 164 -3.72 -15.57 1.63
N GLN A 165 -3.62 -14.52 2.43
CA GLN A 165 -2.92 -13.29 2.03
C GLN A 165 -1.44 -13.55 1.78
N ALA A 166 -0.77 -14.34 2.63
CA ALA A 166 0.64 -14.68 2.47
C ALA A 166 0.88 -15.47 1.18
N LEU A 167 0.04 -16.46 0.87
CA LEU A 167 0.13 -17.22 -0.38
C LEU A 167 -0.04 -16.33 -1.61
N GLY A 168 -0.89 -15.33 -1.54
CA GLY A 168 -1.09 -14.36 -2.62
C GLY A 168 0.07 -13.37 -2.78
N SER A 169 0.63 -12.92 -1.65
CA SER A 169 1.63 -11.85 -1.64
C SER A 169 3.03 -12.30 -2.11
N TYR A 170 3.46 -13.52 -1.77
CA TYR A 170 4.85 -13.92 -2.02
C TYR A 170 5.08 -14.68 -3.32
N ARG A 171 4.23 -14.44 -4.32
CA ARG A 171 4.41 -15.02 -5.64
C ARG A 171 5.41 -14.22 -6.47
N VAL A 172 6.53 -14.84 -6.82
CA VAL A 172 7.50 -14.31 -7.78
C VAL A 172 7.77 -15.40 -8.82
N ASP A 173 7.05 -15.38 -9.91
CA ASP A 173 7.20 -16.35 -10.99
C ASP A 173 7.09 -15.63 -12.35
N ALA A 174 8.13 -15.79 -13.18
CA ALA A 174 8.18 -15.20 -14.51
C ALA A 174 7.07 -15.72 -15.46
N THR A 175 6.49 -16.89 -15.15
CA THR A 175 5.40 -17.50 -15.95
C THR A 175 4.02 -17.01 -15.52
N ILE A 176 3.88 -16.44 -14.33
CA ILE A 176 2.64 -15.90 -13.81
C ILE A 176 2.58 -14.40 -14.16
N LYS A 177 1.57 -13.99 -14.93
CA LYS A 177 1.37 -12.59 -15.33
C LYS A 177 1.22 -11.65 -14.14
N ASP A 178 0.72 -12.16 -13.02
CA ASP A 178 0.45 -11.39 -11.82
C ASP A 178 1.35 -11.83 -10.68
N THR A 179 2.42 -11.10 -10.46
CA THR A 179 3.28 -11.25 -9.28
C THR A 179 2.57 -10.73 -8.04
N GLY A 180 2.99 -11.19 -6.86
CA GLY A 180 2.48 -10.74 -5.57
C GLY A 180 2.84 -9.32 -5.19
N TYR A 181 2.93 -9.09 -3.89
CA TYR A 181 3.26 -7.78 -3.29
C TYR A 181 4.30 -7.97 -2.18
N PRO A 182 5.19 -6.99 -1.96
CA PRO A 182 6.14 -7.02 -0.85
C PRO A 182 5.43 -6.70 0.46
N TRP A 183 4.65 -7.65 0.96
CA TRP A 183 3.91 -7.51 2.21
C TRP A 183 4.83 -7.72 3.40
N SER A 184 5.07 -6.68 4.18
CA SER A 184 6.01 -6.75 5.31
C SER A 184 5.55 -7.70 6.43
N ARG A 185 4.25 -7.89 6.61
CA ARG A 185 3.60 -8.56 7.76
C ARG A 185 3.94 -7.89 9.09
N LEU A 186 4.39 -6.65 9.08
CA LEU A 186 4.85 -5.92 10.24
C LEU A 186 3.98 -4.69 10.55
N GLY A 187 2.82 -4.54 9.85
CA GLY A 187 1.85 -3.48 10.07
C GLY A 187 2.16 -2.16 9.37
N TYR A 188 3.09 -2.22 8.43
CA TYR A 188 3.42 -1.11 7.53
C TYR A 188 3.74 -1.65 6.13
N THR A 189 3.58 -0.82 5.10
CA THR A 189 3.91 -1.13 3.72
C THR A 189 5.43 -1.23 3.54
N TRP A 190 5.90 -2.08 2.63
CA TRP A 190 7.31 -2.19 2.33
C TRP A 190 7.73 -1.17 1.26
N ASN A 191 8.55 -0.21 1.65
CA ASN A 191 9.12 0.76 0.72
C ASN A 191 10.25 0.10 -0.09
N TRP A 192 9.97 -0.28 -1.34
CA TRP A 192 10.96 -0.94 -2.19
C TRP A 192 11.89 0.04 -2.94
N ASN A 193 11.88 1.32 -2.59
CA ASN A 193 12.88 2.24 -3.11
C ASN A 193 14.28 1.82 -2.67
N PRO A 194 15.25 1.68 -3.60
CA PRO A 194 16.60 1.22 -3.27
C PRO A 194 17.38 2.19 -2.38
N THR A 195 16.94 3.43 -2.28
CA THR A 195 17.59 4.43 -1.39
C THR A 195 16.96 4.48 0.00
N SER A 196 15.92 3.68 0.27
CA SER A 196 15.32 3.57 1.59
C SER A 196 16.19 2.72 2.50
N ALA A 197 16.69 3.30 3.60
CA ALA A 197 17.64 2.62 4.48
C ALA A 197 17.03 1.48 5.28
N ASP A 198 15.76 1.59 5.65
CA ASP A 198 15.05 0.64 6.51
C ASP A 198 13.83 -0.01 5.83
N HIS A 199 13.59 0.33 4.58
CA HIS A 199 12.43 -0.11 3.78
C HIS A 199 11.06 0.13 4.46
N ARG A 200 11.00 1.00 5.46
CA ARG A 200 9.75 1.35 6.11
C ARG A 200 8.90 2.24 5.21
N GLY A 201 7.69 1.78 4.93
CA GLY A 201 6.64 2.55 4.28
C GLY A 201 5.66 3.17 5.29
N ALA A 202 4.41 3.30 4.90
CA ALA A 202 3.34 3.82 5.73
C ALA A 202 2.68 2.72 6.56
N GLN A 203 2.14 3.08 7.72
CA GLN A 203 1.32 2.14 8.49
C GLN A 203 0.07 1.75 7.69
N GLU A 204 -0.19 0.44 7.64
CA GLU A 204 -1.26 -0.11 6.83
C GLU A 204 -2.29 -0.85 7.69
N TYR A 205 -3.52 -0.81 7.19
CA TYR A 205 -4.66 -1.49 7.80
C TYR A 205 -5.56 -2.06 6.71
N VAL A 206 -6.40 -3.02 7.09
CA VAL A 206 -7.46 -3.54 6.24
C VAL A 206 -8.81 -3.19 6.84
N VAL A 207 -9.65 -2.57 6.01
CA VAL A 207 -11.06 -2.33 6.30
C VAL A 207 -11.84 -3.46 5.69
N PRO A 208 -12.53 -4.30 6.48
CA PRO A 208 -13.25 -5.47 5.98
C PRO A 208 -14.40 -5.11 5.02
N LYS A 209 -14.68 -6.00 4.09
CA LYS A 209 -15.90 -5.97 3.29
C LYS A 209 -17.13 -5.77 4.18
N GLY A 210 -18.07 -4.94 3.74
CA GLY A 210 -19.29 -4.61 4.46
C GLY A 210 -19.16 -3.44 5.43
N THR A 211 -17.94 -3.01 5.76
CA THR A 211 -17.73 -1.83 6.61
C THR A 211 -18.36 -0.59 5.98
N LYS A 212 -19.14 0.15 6.76
CA LYS A 212 -19.68 1.45 6.36
C LYS A 212 -18.60 2.52 6.48
N VAL A 213 -18.34 3.21 5.39
CA VAL A 213 -17.35 4.30 5.30
C VAL A 213 -17.99 5.52 4.65
N THR A 214 -17.61 6.71 5.08
CA THR A 214 -18.02 7.96 4.42
C THR A 214 -16.92 8.37 3.44
N ILE A 215 -17.27 8.54 2.17
CA ILE A 215 -16.35 9.02 1.14
C ILE A 215 -16.19 10.53 1.31
N ARG A 216 -14.97 11.01 1.60
CA ARG A 216 -14.69 12.43 1.79
C ARG A 216 -14.28 13.13 0.50
N ALA A 217 -13.40 12.48 -0.26
CA ALA A 217 -12.90 12.99 -1.53
C ALA A 217 -12.34 11.86 -2.39
N VAL A 218 -12.25 12.12 -3.68
CA VAL A 218 -11.50 11.32 -4.65
C VAL A 218 -10.66 12.27 -5.47
N VAL A 219 -9.35 12.22 -5.32
CA VAL A 219 -8.43 13.18 -5.93
C VAL A 219 -7.26 12.49 -6.64
N PRO A 220 -6.73 13.03 -7.73
CA PRO A 220 -5.50 12.53 -8.33
C PRO A 220 -4.34 12.52 -7.32
N VAL A 221 -3.43 11.54 -7.44
CA VAL A 221 -2.24 11.45 -6.57
C VAL A 221 -1.44 12.75 -6.57
N ALA A 222 -1.22 13.35 -7.73
CA ALA A 222 -0.49 14.61 -7.82
C ALA A 222 -1.15 15.74 -7.00
N THR A 223 -2.47 15.81 -7.01
CA THR A 223 -3.24 16.80 -6.19
C THR A 223 -3.15 16.47 -4.70
N TYR A 224 -3.26 15.19 -4.34
CA TYR A 224 -3.17 14.77 -2.94
C TYR A 224 -1.80 15.05 -2.32
N CYS A 225 -0.75 14.87 -3.10
CA CYS A 225 0.64 15.04 -2.70
C CYS A 225 1.19 16.45 -2.99
N ALA A 226 0.39 17.38 -3.54
CA ALA A 226 0.86 18.74 -3.79
C ALA A 226 1.21 19.47 -2.48
N ALA A 227 2.31 20.21 -2.48
CA ALA A 227 2.69 21.06 -1.37
C ALA A 227 1.71 22.25 -1.26
N GLY A 228 1.10 22.45 -0.11
CA GLY A 228 0.33 23.66 0.18
C GLY A 228 -1.09 23.68 -0.43
N GLY A 229 -2.00 22.91 0.13
CA GLY A 229 -3.42 23.20 0.15
C GLY A 229 -3.81 23.66 1.55
#